data_f2f77cc942d857601d9d4f41ee41a8dc
#
_entry.id   f2f77cc942d857601d9d4f41ee41a8dc
#
_cell.length_a   1.000
_cell.length_b   1.000
_cell.length_c   1.000
_cell.angle_alpha   90.00
_cell.angle_beta   90.00
_cell.angle_gamma   90.00
#
_symmetry.space_group_name_H-M   'P 1'
#
loop_
_entity.id
_entity.type
_entity.pdbx_description
1 polymer ?
#
loop_
_entity_poly.entity_id
_entity_poly.type
_entity_poly.pdbx_seq_one_letter_code
_entity_poly.pdbx_strand_id
1 'polypeptide(L)'
;MKLVAGLGNPGRGYERTPHNAGFRVLDLLAGRLRAEWKNVRAFNAALARAPLENGEPLLLAKPLTYMNRSGGAIASLLRYHNGETGDLLVILDDANLPPGRIRVRADGSAGGHNGLDDIIQCLGSGLFPRIRLGVGRGAPGEDLANHVLGMMPPGDQAALDAALPVAADAALELLRNGLTQDLLTRFNGWLPPTPGNTP
;
A
#
# COMPACT_ATOMS: atom_id res chain seq x y z
N MET A 1 7.95 13.19 -11.39
CA MET A 1 7.50 13.06 -9.98
C MET A 1 6.95 11.66 -9.76
N LYS A 2 7.31 11.01 -8.66
CA LYS A 2 6.73 9.71 -8.30
C LYS A 2 5.61 9.89 -7.27
N LEU A 3 4.55 9.10 -7.40
CA LEU A 3 3.40 9.07 -6.49
C LEU A 3 3.30 7.68 -5.85
N VAL A 4 3.34 7.61 -4.53
CA VAL A 4 3.05 6.38 -3.79
C VAL A 4 1.73 6.54 -3.07
N ALA A 5 0.75 5.72 -3.44
CA ALA A 5 -0.56 5.67 -2.82
C ALA A 5 -0.63 4.48 -1.87
N GLY A 6 -0.88 4.71 -0.59
CA GLY A 6 -1.28 3.67 0.35
C GLY A 6 -2.79 3.61 0.44
N LEU A 7 -3.36 2.41 0.44
CA LEU A 7 -4.79 2.24 0.60
C LEU A 7 -5.17 1.99 2.06
N GLY A 8 -6.32 2.51 2.44
CA GLY A 8 -6.89 2.42 3.78
C GLY A 8 -8.15 3.26 3.90
N ASN A 9 -8.86 3.11 5.03
CA ASN A 9 -10.03 3.92 5.40
C ASN A 9 -9.64 4.98 6.43
N PRO A 10 -10.18 6.21 6.32
CA PRO A 10 -9.95 7.26 7.29
C PRO A 10 -10.68 6.97 8.61
N GLY A 11 -10.10 7.43 9.73
CA GLY A 11 -10.70 7.35 11.06
C GLY A 11 -9.99 6.35 11.98
N ARG A 12 -9.97 6.69 13.29
CA ARG A 12 -9.25 5.95 14.33
C ARG A 12 -9.66 4.47 14.44
N GLY A 13 -10.91 4.15 14.14
CA GLY A 13 -11.42 2.78 14.21
C GLY A 13 -10.77 1.85 13.18
N TYR A 14 -10.18 2.39 12.11
CA TYR A 14 -9.57 1.59 11.04
C TYR A 14 -8.04 1.51 11.10
N GLU A 15 -7.38 2.30 11.96
CA GLU A 15 -5.91 2.45 11.98
C GLU A 15 -5.15 1.12 12.08
N ARG A 16 -5.70 0.15 12.81
CA ARG A 16 -5.06 -1.16 13.02
C ARG A 16 -5.71 -2.30 12.24
N THR A 17 -6.71 -2.00 11.42
CA THR A 17 -7.34 -3.04 10.58
C THR A 17 -6.41 -3.47 9.45
N PRO A 18 -6.54 -4.72 8.96
CA PRO A 18 -5.79 -5.21 7.81
C PRO A 18 -5.90 -4.29 6.59
N HIS A 19 -7.09 -3.74 6.35
CA HIS A 19 -7.39 -2.87 5.21
C HIS A 19 -6.62 -1.54 5.22
N ASN A 20 -6.01 -1.19 6.37
CA ASN A 20 -5.15 -0.02 6.51
C ASN A 20 -3.64 -0.33 6.38
N ALA A 21 -3.27 -1.54 5.96
CA ALA A 21 -1.87 -1.92 5.76
C ALA A 21 -1.12 -0.93 4.85
N GLY A 22 -1.75 -0.46 3.77
CA GLY A 22 -1.17 0.55 2.88
C GLY A 22 -0.89 1.87 3.58
N PHE A 23 -1.81 2.39 4.39
CA PHE A 23 -1.61 3.61 5.19
C PHE A 23 -0.46 3.46 6.16
N ARG A 24 -0.35 2.31 6.84
CA ARG A 24 0.70 2.03 7.82
C ARG A 24 2.08 1.98 7.18
N VAL A 25 2.22 1.40 5.98
CA VAL A 25 3.48 1.43 5.22
C VAL A 25 3.86 2.86 4.85
N LEU A 26 2.89 3.68 4.44
CA LEU A 26 3.16 5.07 4.12
C LEU A 26 3.59 5.89 5.35
N ASP A 27 3.09 5.57 6.55
CA ASP A 27 3.56 6.22 7.79
C ASP A 27 5.03 5.91 8.05
N LEU A 28 5.45 4.66 7.84
CA LEU A 28 6.86 4.27 7.94
C LEU A 28 7.72 5.00 6.88
N LEU A 29 7.24 5.08 5.65
CA LEU A 29 7.93 5.81 4.58
C LEU A 29 8.07 7.30 4.92
N ALA A 30 7.00 7.95 5.35
CA ALA A 30 7.02 9.35 5.75
C ALA A 30 8.00 9.59 6.90
N GLY A 31 8.01 8.73 7.92
CA GLY A 31 8.96 8.81 9.03
C GLY A 31 10.41 8.66 8.58
N ARG A 32 10.74 7.69 7.74
CA ARG A 32 12.09 7.49 7.18
C ARG A 32 12.57 8.65 6.32
N LEU A 33 11.66 9.27 5.58
CA LEU A 33 11.93 10.41 4.70
C LEU A 33 11.80 11.76 5.42
N ARG A 34 11.46 11.78 6.71
CA ARG A 34 11.19 12.98 7.51
C ARG A 34 10.15 13.89 6.85
N ALA A 35 9.15 13.28 6.21
CA ALA A 35 8.09 13.99 5.52
C ALA A 35 6.86 14.14 6.44
N GLU A 36 6.28 15.33 6.47
CA GLU A 36 5.13 15.64 7.31
C GLU A 36 3.81 15.50 6.53
N TRP A 37 2.80 14.91 7.17
CA TRP A 37 1.47 14.77 6.62
C TRP A 37 0.69 16.09 6.67
N LYS A 38 0.05 16.43 5.54
CA LYS A 38 -0.88 17.57 5.42
C LYS A 38 -2.16 17.10 4.75
N ASN A 39 -3.31 17.38 5.37
CA ASN A 39 -4.60 17.10 4.75
C ASN A 39 -4.90 18.15 3.67
N VAL A 40 -5.10 17.68 2.43
CA VAL A 40 -5.38 18.54 1.27
C VAL A 40 -6.78 18.25 0.77
N ARG A 41 -7.73 19.11 1.17
CA ARG A 41 -9.15 18.95 0.86
C ARG A 41 -9.45 18.85 -0.64
N ALA A 42 -8.71 19.61 -1.46
CA ALA A 42 -8.88 19.60 -2.91
C ALA A 42 -8.72 18.20 -3.54
N PHE A 43 -7.93 17.32 -2.91
CA PHE A 43 -7.70 15.95 -3.36
C PHE A 43 -8.36 14.90 -2.49
N ASN A 44 -9.06 15.28 -1.41
CA ASN A 44 -9.55 14.35 -0.41
C ASN A 44 -8.46 13.36 0.05
N ALA A 45 -7.25 13.84 0.29
CA ALA A 45 -6.09 13.03 0.66
C ALA A 45 -5.22 13.71 1.71
N ALA A 46 -4.59 12.90 2.55
CA ALA A 46 -3.41 13.32 3.29
C ALA A 46 -2.18 13.10 2.42
N LEU A 47 -1.36 14.14 2.30
CA LEU A 47 -0.18 14.18 1.44
C LEU A 47 1.08 14.44 2.28
N ALA A 48 2.17 13.74 1.97
CA ALA A 48 3.49 14.04 2.49
C ALA A 48 4.48 14.11 1.31
N ARG A 49 5.41 15.06 1.34
CA ARG A 49 6.36 15.33 0.24
C ARG A 49 7.78 15.12 0.72
N ALA A 50 8.58 14.47 -0.09
CA ALA A 50 10.01 14.32 0.11
C ALA A 50 10.74 14.30 -1.24
N PRO A 51 12.01 14.66 -1.33
CA PRO A 51 12.83 14.32 -2.49
C PRO A 51 13.29 12.86 -2.39
N LEU A 52 13.41 12.17 -3.52
CA LEU A 52 14.22 10.97 -3.64
C LEU A 52 15.71 11.33 -3.62
N GLU A 53 16.60 10.34 -3.44
CA GLU A 53 18.06 10.56 -3.40
C GLU A 53 18.61 11.22 -4.67
N ASN A 54 17.99 10.97 -5.81
CA ASN A 54 18.32 11.60 -7.09
C ASN A 54 17.73 13.02 -7.26
N GLY A 55 17.05 13.56 -6.23
CA GLY A 55 16.37 14.85 -6.26
C GLY A 55 14.98 14.84 -6.91
N GLU A 56 14.53 13.71 -7.45
CA GLU A 56 13.18 13.61 -8.02
C GLU A 56 12.10 13.78 -6.92
N PRO A 57 11.07 14.63 -7.16
CA PRO A 57 9.99 14.79 -6.19
C PRO A 57 9.20 13.51 -5.98
N LEU A 58 9.02 13.12 -4.71
CA LEU A 58 8.16 12.04 -4.26
C LEU A 58 6.97 12.61 -3.51
N LEU A 59 5.78 12.14 -3.87
CA LEU A 59 4.53 12.41 -3.17
C LEU A 59 3.98 11.12 -2.59
N LEU A 60 3.81 11.09 -1.27
CA LEU A 60 3.07 10.04 -0.55
C LEU A 60 1.63 10.50 -0.40
N ALA A 61 0.66 9.63 -0.71
CA ALA A 61 -0.76 9.96 -0.67
C ALA A 61 -1.57 8.88 0.04
N LYS A 62 -2.32 9.29 1.06
CA LYS A 62 -3.37 8.51 1.71
C LYS A 62 -4.72 9.09 1.29
N PRO A 63 -5.51 8.44 0.42
CA PRO A 63 -6.87 8.88 0.14
C PRO A 63 -7.69 8.93 1.44
N LEU A 64 -8.33 10.05 1.73
CA LEU A 64 -9.22 10.21 2.90
C LEU A 64 -10.69 9.96 2.54
N THR A 65 -10.91 9.32 1.42
CA THR A 65 -12.16 8.72 0.98
C THR A 65 -12.33 7.34 1.62
N TYR A 66 -13.54 6.77 1.57
CA TYR A 66 -13.68 5.34 1.84
C TYR A 66 -12.98 4.53 0.73
N MET A 67 -12.58 3.28 1.06
CA MET A 67 -11.78 2.41 0.21
C MET A 67 -12.26 2.37 -1.26
N ASN A 68 -13.54 2.14 -1.48
CA ASN A 68 -14.18 2.05 -2.80
C ASN A 68 -14.30 3.39 -3.56
N ARG A 69 -13.65 4.45 -3.09
CA ARG A 69 -13.57 5.77 -3.73
C ARG A 69 -12.16 6.33 -3.77
N SER A 70 -11.16 5.46 -3.65
CA SER A 70 -9.73 5.86 -3.63
C SER A 70 -9.25 6.36 -4.99
N GLY A 71 -9.81 5.85 -6.08
CA GLY A 71 -9.38 6.14 -7.45
C GLY A 71 -9.53 7.60 -7.85
N GLY A 72 -10.64 8.25 -7.46
CA GLY A 72 -10.85 9.66 -7.74
C GLY A 72 -9.77 10.58 -7.15
N ALA A 73 -9.34 10.32 -5.92
CA ALA A 73 -8.26 11.06 -5.28
C ALA A 73 -6.92 10.87 -6.03
N ILE A 74 -6.57 9.62 -6.36
CA ILE A 74 -5.32 9.28 -7.05
C ILE A 74 -5.29 9.84 -8.47
N ALA A 75 -6.38 9.69 -9.23
CA ALA A 75 -6.48 10.22 -10.60
C ALA A 75 -6.37 11.75 -10.62
N SER A 76 -6.98 12.45 -9.63
CA SER A 76 -6.86 13.91 -9.53
C SER A 76 -5.43 14.36 -9.20
N LEU A 77 -4.70 13.63 -8.34
CA LEU A 77 -3.31 13.89 -8.02
C LEU A 77 -2.39 13.71 -9.23
N LEU A 78 -2.52 12.58 -9.96
CA LEU A 78 -1.74 12.34 -11.17
C LEU A 78 -1.99 13.44 -12.20
N ARG A 79 -3.25 13.78 -12.47
CA ARG A 79 -3.62 14.85 -13.41
C ARG A 79 -3.04 16.20 -13.02
N TYR A 80 -3.16 16.59 -11.75
CA TYR A 80 -2.66 17.87 -11.24
C TYR A 80 -1.13 18.01 -11.40
N HIS A 81 -0.41 16.90 -11.27
CA HIS A 81 1.04 16.88 -11.37
C HIS A 81 1.56 16.46 -12.75
N ASN A 82 0.68 16.34 -13.77
CA ASN A 82 1.01 15.83 -15.10
C ASN A 82 1.73 14.48 -15.07
N GLY A 83 1.36 13.62 -14.11
CA GLY A 83 1.91 12.28 -13.95
C GLY A 83 1.15 11.25 -14.78
N GLU A 84 1.86 10.18 -15.13
CA GLU A 84 1.31 9.02 -15.84
C GLU A 84 1.10 7.83 -14.89
N THR A 85 0.42 6.76 -15.36
CA THR A 85 0.23 5.55 -14.55
C THR A 85 1.54 4.88 -14.15
N GLY A 86 2.59 4.99 -14.97
CA GLY A 86 3.95 4.52 -14.66
C GLY A 86 4.65 5.28 -13.53
N ASP A 87 4.13 6.44 -13.12
CA ASP A 87 4.64 7.20 -11.97
C ASP A 87 3.98 6.76 -10.64
N LEU A 88 2.93 5.95 -10.71
CA LEU A 88 2.16 5.49 -9.55
C LEU A 88 2.71 4.17 -9.01
N LEU A 89 2.90 4.10 -7.70
CA LEU A 89 3.04 2.85 -6.93
C LEU A 89 1.87 2.77 -5.95
N VAL A 90 1.15 1.63 -5.93
CA VAL A 90 0.06 1.40 -4.97
C VAL A 90 0.48 0.36 -3.95
N ILE A 91 0.24 0.65 -2.66
CA ILE A 91 0.49 -0.27 -1.53
C ILE A 91 -0.85 -0.60 -0.87
N LEU A 92 -1.15 -1.89 -0.74
CA LEU A 92 -2.45 -2.38 -0.29
C LEU A 92 -2.37 -3.74 0.40
N ASP A 93 -3.42 -4.12 1.12
CA ASP A 93 -3.62 -5.46 1.63
C ASP A 93 -4.07 -6.45 0.54
N ASP A 94 -3.88 -7.74 0.78
CA ASP A 94 -4.32 -8.82 -0.10
C ASP A 94 -4.79 -10.02 0.71
N ALA A 95 -6.09 -10.27 0.71
CA ALA A 95 -6.69 -11.40 1.39
C ALA A 95 -6.36 -12.76 0.74
N ASN A 96 -5.88 -12.78 -0.50
CA ASN A 96 -5.48 -14.02 -1.19
C ASN A 96 -4.04 -14.44 -0.86
N LEU A 97 -3.31 -13.65 -0.08
CA LEU A 97 -1.97 -13.98 0.41
C LEU A 97 -2.02 -14.33 1.89
N PRO A 98 -1.24 -15.32 2.33
CA PRO A 98 -1.08 -15.60 3.77
C PRO A 98 -0.63 -14.36 4.54
N PRO A 99 -1.01 -14.20 5.83
CA PRO A 99 -0.61 -13.07 6.65
C PRO A 99 0.90 -12.81 6.63
N GLY A 100 1.28 -11.56 6.43
CA GLY A 100 2.67 -11.11 6.36
C GLY A 100 3.40 -11.39 5.04
N ARG A 101 2.81 -12.14 4.09
CA ARG A 101 3.43 -12.31 2.77
C ARG A 101 3.43 -11.00 1.99
N ILE A 102 4.55 -10.72 1.32
CA ILE A 102 4.70 -9.57 0.43
C ILE A 102 4.68 -10.07 -1.02
N ARG A 103 4.00 -9.32 -1.89
CA ARG A 103 4.01 -9.56 -3.33
C ARG A 103 4.12 -8.26 -4.09
N VAL A 104 5.22 -8.09 -4.80
CA VAL A 104 5.46 -6.98 -5.73
C VAL A 104 5.05 -7.42 -7.13
N ARG A 105 4.31 -6.57 -7.85
CA ARG A 105 3.86 -6.78 -9.23
C ARG A 105 4.03 -5.51 -10.04
N ALA A 106 4.34 -5.66 -11.33
CA ALA A 106 4.41 -4.55 -12.29
C ALA A 106 3.02 -3.99 -12.61
N ASP A 107 2.04 -4.90 -12.68
CA ASP A 107 0.68 -4.64 -13.15
C ASP A 107 -0.29 -5.72 -12.64
N GLY A 108 -1.52 -5.68 -13.10
CA GLY A 108 -2.52 -6.74 -12.90
C GLY A 108 -3.90 -6.23 -12.50
N SER A 109 -4.82 -7.17 -12.32
CA SER A 109 -6.20 -6.90 -11.89
C SER A 109 -6.28 -6.54 -10.40
N ALA A 110 -7.44 -6.06 -9.98
CA ALA A 110 -7.73 -5.72 -8.60
C ALA A 110 -7.66 -6.92 -7.63
N GLY A 111 -7.93 -8.14 -8.11
CA GLY A 111 -7.93 -9.34 -7.29
C GLY A 111 -9.00 -9.34 -6.19
N GLY A 112 -10.10 -8.61 -6.40
CA GLY A 112 -11.20 -8.44 -5.45
C GLY A 112 -11.00 -7.30 -4.44
N HIS A 113 -9.92 -6.52 -4.55
CA HIS A 113 -9.69 -5.38 -3.65
C HIS A 113 -10.39 -4.11 -4.17
N ASN A 114 -11.44 -3.65 -3.48
CA ASN A 114 -12.32 -2.55 -3.93
C ASN A 114 -11.57 -1.25 -4.21
N GLY A 115 -10.59 -0.88 -3.39
CA GLY A 115 -9.82 0.36 -3.61
C GLY A 115 -8.91 0.29 -4.82
N LEU A 116 -8.31 -0.86 -5.09
CA LEU A 116 -7.49 -1.06 -6.29
C LEU A 116 -8.36 -1.11 -7.54
N ASP A 117 -9.55 -1.70 -7.45
CA ASP A 117 -10.52 -1.74 -8.55
C ASP A 117 -10.95 -0.32 -8.94
N ASP A 118 -11.31 0.50 -7.95
CA ASP A 118 -11.70 1.90 -8.18
C ASP A 118 -10.56 2.73 -8.79
N ILE A 119 -9.28 2.49 -8.37
CA ILE A 119 -8.12 3.13 -9.01
C ILE A 119 -8.01 2.71 -10.49
N ILE A 120 -8.11 1.41 -10.78
CA ILE A 120 -8.04 0.89 -12.15
C ILE A 120 -9.15 1.48 -13.01
N GLN A 121 -10.38 1.56 -12.50
CA GLN A 121 -11.51 2.16 -13.21
C GLN A 121 -11.30 3.66 -13.47
N CYS A 122 -10.88 4.43 -12.47
CA CYS A 122 -10.65 5.87 -12.60
C CYS A 122 -9.48 6.22 -13.54
N LEU A 123 -8.45 5.37 -13.61
CA LEU A 123 -7.30 5.56 -14.50
C LEU A 123 -7.49 4.90 -15.89
N GLY A 124 -8.47 4.02 -16.04
CA GLY A 124 -8.67 3.23 -17.26
C GLY A 124 -7.55 2.22 -17.53
N SER A 125 -6.69 1.94 -16.55
CA SER A 125 -5.51 1.10 -16.71
C SER A 125 -5.09 0.48 -15.39
N GLY A 126 -4.65 -0.79 -15.42
CA GLY A 126 -3.96 -1.46 -14.32
C GLY A 126 -2.44 -1.55 -14.51
N LEU A 127 -1.87 -0.77 -15.44
CA LEU A 127 -0.44 -0.77 -15.76
C LEU A 127 0.34 0.17 -14.83
N PHE A 128 0.40 -0.18 -13.56
CA PHE A 128 1.21 0.48 -12.54
C PHE A 128 1.71 -0.52 -11.49
N PRO A 129 2.89 -0.31 -10.91
CA PRO A 129 3.44 -1.15 -9.86
C PRO A 129 2.56 -1.18 -8.61
N ARG A 130 2.56 -2.34 -7.94
CA ARG A 130 1.89 -2.48 -6.64
C ARG A 130 2.66 -3.39 -5.70
N ILE A 131 2.59 -3.07 -4.40
CA ILE A 131 3.06 -3.91 -3.30
C ILE A 131 1.84 -4.38 -2.54
N ARG A 132 1.63 -5.69 -2.48
CA ARG A 132 0.51 -6.33 -1.82
C ARG A 132 1.00 -7.00 -0.54
N LEU A 133 0.32 -6.72 0.58
CA LEU A 133 0.60 -7.32 1.89
C LEU A 133 -0.48 -8.34 2.22
N GLY A 134 -0.08 -9.57 2.45
CA GLY A 134 -0.98 -10.65 2.82
C GLY A 134 -1.63 -10.42 4.18
N VAL A 135 -2.95 -10.60 4.22
CA VAL A 135 -3.76 -10.51 5.43
C VAL A 135 -4.61 -11.75 5.67
N GLY A 136 -4.58 -12.72 4.72
CA GLY A 136 -5.41 -13.91 4.77
C GLY A 136 -6.88 -13.64 4.56
N ARG A 137 -7.69 -14.69 4.55
CA ARG A 137 -9.14 -14.61 4.30
C ARG A 137 -9.99 -14.69 5.57
N GLY A 138 -9.36 -14.81 6.75
CA GLY A 138 -10.08 -15.06 7.99
C GLY A 138 -10.51 -16.52 8.17
N ALA A 139 -11.41 -16.76 9.10
CA ALA A 139 -11.92 -18.09 9.39
C ALA A 139 -12.85 -18.60 8.25
N PRO A 140 -12.97 -19.92 8.05
CA PRO A 140 -13.92 -20.49 7.11
C PRO A 140 -15.36 -20.01 7.38
N GLY A 141 -16.00 -19.39 6.36
CA GLY A 141 -17.35 -18.83 6.47
C GLY A 141 -17.42 -17.38 6.99
N GLU A 142 -16.30 -16.79 7.33
CA GLU A 142 -16.24 -15.36 7.68
C GLU A 142 -16.43 -14.50 6.42
N ASP A 143 -17.22 -13.43 6.53
CA ASP A 143 -17.32 -12.43 5.47
C ASP A 143 -16.00 -11.67 5.34
N LEU A 144 -15.46 -11.62 4.12
CA LEU A 144 -14.19 -10.99 3.81
C LEU A 144 -14.18 -9.48 4.22
N ALA A 145 -15.31 -8.77 4.06
CA ALA A 145 -15.39 -7.39 4.47
C ALA A 145 -15.22 -7.24 5.99
N ASN A 146 -15.84 -8.13 6.77
CA ASN A 146 -15.69 -8.15 8.22
C ASN A 146 -14.24 -8.47 8.63
N HIS A 147 -13.59 -9.43 7.94
CA HIS A 147 -12.19 -9.79 8.20
C HIS A 147 -11.24 -8.60 7.97
N VAL A 148 -11.30 -7.94 6.81
CA VAL A 148 -10.35 -6.85 6.49
C VAL A 148 -10.63 -5.56 7.26
N LEU A 149 -11.84 -5.36 7.76
CA LEU A 149 -12.24 -4.22 8.59
C LEU A 149 -12.20 -4.51 10.09
N GLY A 150 -11.99 -5.75 10.47
CA GLY A 150 -11.89 -6.21 11.86
C GLY A 150 -10.46 -6.22 12.39
N MET A 151 -10.29 -6.87 13.55
CA MET A 151 -8.97 -7.10 14.15
C MET A 151 -8.49 -8.49 13.76
N MET A 152 -7.24 -8.58 13.33
CA MET A 152 -6.60 -9.87 13.06
C MET A 152 -6.30 -10.66 14.35
N PRO A 153 -6.25 -11.99 14.28
CA PRO A 153 -5.66 -12.81 15.33
C PRO A 153 -4.23 -12.33 15.67
N PRO A 154 -3.79 -12.41 16.93
CA PRO A 154 -2.50 -11.85 17.34
C PRO A 154 -1.29 -12.35 16.54
N GLY A 155 -1.27 -13.63 16.15
CA GLY A 155 -0.20 -14.20 15.32
C GLY A 155 -0.17 -13.63 13.90
N ASP A 156 -1.33 -13.47 13.28
CA ASP A 156 -1.47 -12.89 11.93
C ASP A 156 -1.14 -11.40 11.95
N GLN A 157 -1.56 -10.69 13.01
CA GLN A 157 -1.20 -9.29 13.21
C GLN A 157 0.31 -9.12 13.36
N ALA A 158 0.98 -9.97 14.13
CA ALA A 158 2.43 -9.94 14.30
C ALA A 158 3.17 -10.19 12.96
N ALA A 159 2.66 -11.14 12.15
CA ALA A 159 3.21 -11.40 10.82
C ALA A 159 3.04 -10.20 9.88
N LEU A 160 1.87 -9.54 9.89
CA LEU A 160 1.63 -8.32 9.12
C LEU A 160 2.55 -7.18 9.61
N ASP A 161 2.66 -6.99 10.93
CA ASP A 161 3.49 -5.93 11.51
C ASP A 161 4.98 -6.09 11.14
N ALA A 162 5.48 -7.33 11.07
CA ALA A 162 6.83 -7.63 10.59
C ALA A 162 7.01 -7.34 9.09
N ALA A 163 5.96 -7.46 8.29
CA ALA A 163 5.99 -7.21 6.86
C ALA A 163 6.00 -5.71 6.48
N LEU A 164 5.41 -4.84 7.33
CA LEU A 164 5.28 -3.41 7.02
C LEU A 164 6.63 -2.72 6.74
N PRO A 165 7.67 -2.84 7.60
CA PRO A 165 8.97 -2.24 7.33
C PRO A 165 9.63 -2.80 6.07
N VAL A 166 9.45 -4.09 5.78
CA VAL A 166 9.99 -4.74 4.57
C VAL A 166 9.28 -4.24 3.31
N ALA A 167 7.96 -4.02 3.37
CA ALA A 167 7.22 -3.40 2.27
C ALA A 167 7.66 -1.94 2.03
N ALA A 168 8.01 -1.20 3.08
CA ALA A 168 8.59 0.13 2.94
C ALA A 168 9.99 0.09 2.29
N ASP A 169 10.83 -0.92 2.62
CA ASP A 169 12.11 -1.14 1.93
C ASP A 169 11.91 -1.46 0.44
N ALA A 170 10.95 -2.34 0.14
CA ALA A 170 10.61 -2.69 -1.24
C ALA A 170 10.14 -1.45 -2.03
N ALA A 171 9.33 -0.58 -1.43
CA ALA A 171 8.88 0.66 -2.06
C ALA A 171 10.04 1.61 -2.37
N LEU A 172 10.94 1.84 -1.40
CA LEU A 172 12.10 2.71 -1.61
C LEU A 172 13.04 2.17 -2.69
N GLU A 173 13.27 0.85 -2.69
CA GLU A 173 14.12 0.23 -3.71
C GLU A 173 13.49 0.30 -5.10
N LEU A 174 12.17 0.04 -5.22
CA LEU A 174 11.45 0.17 -6.48
C LEU A 174 11.52 1.61 -7.01
N LEU A 175 11.39 2.61 -6.14
CA LEU A 175 11.47 4.01 -6.52
C LEU A 175 12.86 4.43 -6.99
N ARG A 176 13.94 3.83 -6.44
CA ARG A 176 15.33 4.13 -6.80
C ARG A 176 15.77 3.42 -8.07
N ASN A 177 15.48 2.12 -8.15
CA ASN A 177 16.09 1.21 -9.12
C ASN A 177 15.10 0.70 -10.17
N GLY A 178 13.81 1.05 -10.03
CA GLY A 178 12.75 0.46 -10.83
C GLY A 178 12.44 -0.99 -10.43
N LEU A 179 11.60 -1.63 -11.22
CA LEU A 179 11.19 -3.02 -11.00
C LEU A 179 12.21 -3.97 -11.61
N THR A 180 13.17 -4.44 -10.81
CA THR A 180 14.21 -5.37 -11.22
C THR A 180 13.86 -6.82 -10.85
N GLN A 181 14.45 -7.80 -11.53
CA GLN A 181 14.26 -9.22 -11.20
C GLN A 181 14.80 -9.56 -9.79
N ASP A 182 15.88 -8.91 -9.36
CA ASP A 182 16.45 -9.08 -8.03
C ASP A 182 15.49 -8.59 -6.94
N LEU A 183 14.90 -7.40 -7.12
CA LEU A 183 13.86 -6.87 -6.24
C LEU A 183 12.68 -7.86 -6.14
N LEU A 184 12.18 -8.34 -7.28
CA LEU A 184 11.06 -9.30 -7.30
C LEU A 184 11.41 -10.59 -6.56
N THR A 185 12.59 -11.15 -6.79
CA THR A 185 13.04 -12.38 -6.12
C THR A 185 13.15 -12.18 -4.62
N ARG A 186 13.79 -11.11 -4.18
CA ARG A 186 14.03 -10.82 -2.76
C ARG A 186 12.72 -10.58 -2.01
N PHE A 187 11.88 -9.69 -2.46
CA PHE A 187 10.68 -9.32 -1.71
C PHE A 187 9.54 -10.31 -1.88
N ASN A 188 9.36 -10.93 -3.06
CA ASN A 188 8.37 -11.99 -3.23
C ASN A 188 8.77 -13.29 -2.52
N GLY A 189 10.07 -13.50 -2.29
CA GLY A 189 10.61 -14.63 -1.53
C GLY A 189 10.59 -14.43 -0.01
N TRP A 190 10.42 -13.20 0.46
CA TRP A 190 10.44 -12.89 1.89
C TRP A 190 9.29 -13.56 2.65
N LEU A 191 9.60 -14.09 3.84
CA LEU A 191 8.66 -14.73 4.76
C LEU A 191 8.70 -14.00 6.10
N PRO A 192 7.54 -13.79 6.75
CA PRO A 192 7.51 -13.27 8.11
C PRO A 192 8.19 -14.26 9.08
N PRO A 193 8.82 -13.77 10.17
CA PRO A 193 9.34 -14.63 11.22
C PRO A 193 8.24 -15.55 11.78
N THR A 194 8.59 -16.81 12.00
CA THR A 194 7.67 -17.76 12.65
C THR A 194 7.52 -17.37 14.12
N PRO A 195 6.29 -17.31 14.68
CA PRO A 195 6.10 -17.08 16.10
C PRO A 195 6.89 -18.11 16.91
N GLY A 196 7.82 -17.67 17.75
CA GLY A 196 8.65 -18.53 18.61
C GLY A 196 10.13 -18.64 18.22
N ASN A 197 10.57 -18.04 17.13
CA ASN A 197 11.98 -18.01 16.72
C ASN A 197 12.47 -16.54 16.60
N THR A 198 12.50 -15.83 17.74
CA THR A 198 13.22 -14.55 17.82
C THR A 198 14.67 -14.90 18.16
N PRO A 199 15.67 -14.42 17.38
CA PRO A 199 17.09 -14.63 17.65
C PRO A 199 17.51 -13.99 18.97
#